data_3e8365b236fdc9b1ab19528a5e7b8338
#
_entry.id   3e8365b236fdc9b1ab19528a5e7b8338
#
_cell.length_a   1.000
_cell.length_b   1.000
_cell.length_c   1.000
_cell.angle_alpha   90.00
_cell.angle_beta   90.00
_cell.angle_gamma   90.00
#
_symmetry.space_group_name_H-M   'P 1'
#
loop_
_entity.id
_entity.type
_entity.pdbx_description
1 polymer ?
#
loop_
_entity_poly.entity_id
_entity_poly.type
_entity_poly.pdbx_seq_one_letter_code
_entity_poly.pdbx_strand_id
1 'polypeptide(L)'
;TGHVSNMHLTCTNMEKDGDPIKAVHDALQQAYDGGIRNIVALRGDPPEGEKEWTAAEGGFTCALDLVKYIRKTFNDDFGISVAGYPEGHPNRISELSPEEVESMSETEKGRCCTHDGVTYVCKDDDYKKEMDYLKEKVDAGAGKLSTAKSVIYIV
;
A
#
# COMPACT_ATOMS: atom_id res chain seq x y z
N THR A 1 -10.92 21.81 19.05
CA THR A 1 -9.78 21.93 18.13
C THR A 1 -10.14 21.13 16.88
N GLY A 2 -10.36 21.82 15.73
CA GLY A 2 -10.89 21.24 14.50
C GLY A 2 -9.89 20.37 13.69
N HIS A 3 -9.13 19.50 14.36
CA HIS A 3 -8.22 18.58 13.68
C HIS A 3 -8.99 17.36 13.16
N VAL A 4 -8.80 17.05 11.89
CA VAL A 4 -9.33 15.85 11.27
C VAL A 4 -8.39 14.68 11.61
N SER A 5 -8.89 13.70 12.38
CA SER A 5 -8.12 12.49 12.70
C SER A 5 -8.12 11.54 11.52
N ASN A 6 -6.96 10.91 11.28
CA ASN A 6 -6.76 9.91 10.24
C ASN A 6 -6.11 8.68 10.88
N MET A 7 -6.76 7.52 10.79
CA MET A 7 -6.27 6.26 11.34
C MET A 7 -5.53 5.45 10.28
N HIS A 8 -4.31 5.05 10.55
CA HIS A 8 -3.60 4.06 9.74
C HIS A 8 -4.04 2.66 10.18
N LEU A 9 -4.62 1.90 9.27
CA LEU A 9 -5.11 0.56 9.53
C LEU A 9 -4.44 -0.44 8.58
N THR A 10 -3.68 -1.37 9.15
CA THR A 10 -3.17 -2.53 8.44
C THR A 10 -4.19 -3.66 8.49
N CYS A 11 -4.43 -4.33 7.37
CA CYS A 11 -5.41 -5.43 7.30
C CYS A 11 -4.81 -6.81 7.58
N THR A 12 -3.52 -6.88 7.76
CA THR A 12 -2.78 -8.10 8.01
C THR A 12 -2.19 -8.07 9.40
N ASN A 13 -1.82 -9.20 9.96
CA ASN A 13 -1.29 -9.32 11.32
C ASN A 13 -2.29 -8.89 12.43
N MET A 14 -3.56 -8.78 12.10
CA MET A 14 -4.63 -8.56 13.08
C MET A 14 -5.46 -9.84 13.15
N GLU A 15 -5.59 -10.37 14.35
CA GLU A 15 -6.40 -11.55 14.64
C GLU A 15 -7.13 -11.35 15.96
N LYS A 16 -8.36 -11.76 16.02
CA LYS A 16 -9.14 -11.79 17.25
C LYS A 16 -9.97 -13.08 17.28
N ASP A 17 -9.74 -13.88 18.30
CA ASP A 17 -10.43 -15.16 18.47
C ASP A 17 -10.26 -16.12 17.26
N GLY A 18 -9.12 -16.07 16.57
CA GLY A 18 -8.85 -16.84 15.34
C GLY A 18 -9.53 -16.28 14.07
N ASP A 19 -10.12 -15.09 14.13
CA ASP A 19 -10.79 -14.46 12.99
C ASP A 19 -10.11 -13.13 12.63
N PRO A 20 -9.36 -13.09 11.51
CA PRO A 20 -8.68 -11.88 11.05
C PRO A 20 -9.65 -10.80 10.54
N ILE A 21 -10.79 -11.18 9.98
CA ILE A 21 -11.82 -10.23 9.51
C ILE A 21 -12.47 -9.53 10.70
N LYS A 22 -12.79 -10.28 11.76
CA LYS A 22 -13.38 -9.75 12.98
C LYS A 22 -12.49 -8.71 13.65
N ALA A 23 -11.19 -8.96 13.71
CA ALA A 23 -10.24 -8.00 14.29
C ALA A 23 -10.26 -6.65 13.56
N VAL A 24 -10.24 -6.68 12.24
CA VAL A 24 -10.31 -5.47 11.40
C VAL A 24 -11.68 -4.81 11.52
N HIS A 25 -12.77 -5.59 11.53
CA HIS A 25 -14.12 -5.07 11.73
C HIS A 25 -14.26 -4.31 13.05
N ASP A 26 -13.82 -4.93 14.14
CA ASP A 26 -13.90 -4.33 15.49
C ASP A 26 -13.08 -3.03 15.57
N ALA A 27 -11.90 -2.98 14.93
CA ALA A 27 -11.07 -1.78 14.87
C ALA A 27 -11.77 -0.65 14.09
N LEU A 28 -12.41 -0.97 12.96
CA LEU A 28 -13.20 0.01 12.18
C LEU A 28 -14.41 0.50 12.95
N GLN A 29 -15.15 -0.40 13.63
CA GLN A 29 -16.31 -0.03 14.45
C GLN A 29 -15.90 0.89 15.60
N GLN A 30 -14.82 0.57 16.33
CA GLN A 30 -14.29 1.43 17.38
C GLN A 30 -13.87 2.80 16.86
N ALA A 31 -13.23 2.85 15.68
CA ALA A 31 -12.87 4.11 15.03
C ALA A 31 -14.10 4.94 14.69
N TYR A 32 -15.13 4.30 14.15
CA TYR A 32 -16.41 4.94 13.84
C TYR A 32 -17.08 5.51 15.08
N ASP A 33 -17.20 4.71 16.14
CA ASP A 33 -17.82 5.10 17.42
C ASP A 33 -17.02 6.21 18.11
N GLY A 34 -15.69 6.20 17.95
CA GLY A 34 -14.79 7.25 18.42
C GLY A 34 -14.76 8.53 17.57
N GLY A 35 -15.57 8.61 16.50
CA GLY A 35 -15.68 9.79 15.64
C GLY A 35 -14.60 9.91 14.57
N ILE A 36 -13.73 8.89 14.37
CA ILE A 36 -12.79 8.85 13.27
C ILE A 36 -13.55 8.57 11.98
N ARG A 37 -13.26 9.35 10.93
CA ARG A 37 -13.91 9.25 9.61
C ARG A 37 -12.93 9.15 8.45
N ASN A 38 -11.64 9.04 8.72
CA ASN A 38 -10.63 8.89 7.68
C ASN A 38 -9.69 7.74 8.02
N ILE A 39 -9.47 6.87 7.05
CA ILE A 39 -8.64 5.66 7.16
C ILE A 39 -7.56 5.71 6.08
N VAL A 40 -6.32 5.42 6.45
CA VAL A 40 -5.27 5.01 5.50
C VAL A 40 -5.27 3.49 5.49
N ALA A 41 -5.76 2.91 4.39
CA ALA A 41 -5.86 1.47 4.23
C ALA A 41 -4.51 0.91 3.74
N LEU A 42 -3.91 0.05 4.54
CA LEU A 42 -2.59 -0.53 4.33
C LEU A 42 -2.64 -2.06 4.40
N ARG A 43 -1.68 -2.73 3.77
CA ARG A 43 -1.52 -4.16 3.93
C ARG A 43 -0.93 -4.48 5.32
N GLY A 44 0.18 -3.94 5.65
CA GLY A 44 1.08 -4.28 6.75
C GLY A 44 2.35 -4.96 6.24
N ASP A 45 3.38 -4.95 7.06
CA ASP A 45 4.66 -5.58 6.77
C ASP A 45 4.67 -7.03 7.25
N PRO A 46 5.59 -7.89 6.75
CA PRO A 46 5.80 -9.23 7.30
C PRO A 46 6.09 -9.17 8.80
N PRO A 47 5.76 -10.22 9.56
CA PRO A 47 6.18 -10.33 10.95
C PRO A 47 7.70 -10.24 11.10
N GLU A 48 8.17 -9.80 12.26
CA GLU A 48 9.60 -9.67 12.54
C GLU A 48 10.31 -11.04 12.36
N GLY A 49 11.34 -11.04 11.51
CA GLY A 49 12.11 -12.25 11.17
C GLY A 49 11.62 -13.00 9.94
N GLU A 50 10.49 -12.64 9.36
CA GLU A 50 9.99 -13.20 8.12
C GLU A 50 10.33 -12.28 6.92
N LYS A 51 10.80 -12.88 5.82
CA LYS A 51 11.13 -12.14 4.58
C LYS A 51 9.92 -11.98 3.66
N GLU A 52 8.99 -12.91 3.74
CA GLU A 52 7.80 -12.93 2.91
C GLU A 52 6.55 -12.83 3.78
N TRP A 53 5.59 -12.08 3.26
CA TRP A 53 4.31 -11.94 3.91
C TRP A 53 3.35 -13.06 3.44
N THR A 54 2.69 -13.69 4.40
CA THR A 54 1.65 -14.70 4.13
C THR A 54 0.33 -14.23 4.73
N ALA A 55 -0.73 -14.24 3.92
CA ALA A 55 -2.07 -13.93 4.40
C ALA A 55 -2.54 -14.97 5.44
N ALA A 56 -3.19 -14.51 6.52
CA ALA A 56 -3.92 -15.41 7.40
C ALA A 56 -5.06 -16.08 6.60
N GLU A 57 -5.32 -17.36 6.88
CA GLU A 57 -6.39 -18.09 6.21
C GLU A 57 -7.74 -17.38 6.41
N GLY A 58 -8.44 -17.10 5.32
CA GLY A 58 -9.70 -16.36 5.34
C GLY A 58 -9.57 -14.84 5.59
N GLY A 59 -8.35 -14.34 5.76
CA GLY A 59 -8.07 -12.93 6.00
C GLY A 59 -7.90 -12.10 4.73
N PHE A 60 -7.56 -10.83 4.91
CA PHE A 60 -7.24 -9.93 3.81
C PHE A 60 -5.86 -10.22 3.25
N THR A 61 -5.70 -10.12 1.94
CA THR A 61 -4.42 -10.35 1.25
C THR A 61 -3.69 -9.07 0.93
N CYS A 62 -4.41 -7.96 0.80
CA CYS A 62 -3.86 -6.68 0.38
C CYS A 62 -4.74 -5.50 0.79
N ALA A 63 -4.24 -4.28 0.64
CA ALA A 63 -4.99 -3.07 0.95
C ALA A 63 -6.28 -2.92 0.11
N LEU A 64 -6.32 -3.46 -1.11
CA LEU A 64 -7.52 -3.45 -1.96
C LEU A 64 -8.68 -4.22 -1.32
N ASP A 65 -8.39 -5.37 -0.69
CA ASP A 65 -9.43 -6.15 0.02
C ASP A 65 -10.00 -5.34 1.18
N LEU A 66 -9.15 -4.63 1.91
CA LEU A 66 -9.59 -3.73 2.98
C LEU A 66 -10.47 -2.60 2.46
N VAL A 67 -10.10 -1.95 1.35
CA VAL A 67 -10.92 -0.90 0.71
C VAL A 67 -12.30 -1.44 0.35
N LYS A 68 -12.35 -2.58 -0.34
CA LYS A 68 -13.62 -3.25 -0.71
C LYS A 68 -14.46 -3.59 0.52
N TYR A 69 -13.83 -4.08 1.57
CA TYR A 69 -14.50 -4.42 2.83
C TYR A 69 -15.10 -3.19 3.50
N ILE A 70 -14.34 -2.10 3.62
CA ILE A 70 -14.83 -0.85 4.22
C ILE A 70 -16.03 -0.32 3.42
N ARG A 71 -15.95 -0.28 2.09
CA ARG A 71 -17.07 0.16 1.25
C ARG A 71 -18.30 -0.73 1.38
N LYS A 72 -18.11 -2.03 1.43
CA LYS A 72 -19.22 -2.98 1.60
C LYS A 72 -19.90 -2.87 2.96
N THR A 73 -19.14 -2.60 4.03
CA THR A 73 -19.62 -2.70 5.41
C THR A 73 -20.05 -1.35 5.98
N PHE A 74 -19.30 -0.28 5.64
CA PHE A 74 -19.49 1.07 6.17
C PHE A 74 -19.89 2.10 5.09
N ASN A 75 -20.16 1.64 3.86
CA ASN A 75 -20.55 2.52 2.74
C ASN A 75 -19.57 3.70 2.59
N ASP A 76 -20.06 4.93 2.60
CA ASP A 76 -19.30 6.17 2.46
C ASP A 76 -18.98 6.85 3.80
N ASP A 77 -19.19 6.16 4.92
CA ASP A 77 -18.95 6.71 6.26
C ASP A 77 -17.47 7.03 6.52
N PHE A 78 -16.55 6.37 5.80
CA PHE A 78 -15.12 6.65 5.86
C PHE A 78 -14.58 7.26 4.57
N GLY A 79 -13.78 8.33 4.72
CA GLY A 79 -12.82 8.71 3.69
C GLY A 79 -11.66 7.72 3.68
N ILE A 80 -11.36 7.11 2.53
CA ILE A 80 -10.29 6.11 2.41
C ILE A 80 -9.12 6.69 1.62
N SER A 81 -7.93 6.65 2.23
CA SER A 81 -6.66 6.92 1.58
C SER A 81 -5.90 5.61 1.38
N VAL A 82 -5.16 5.50 0.30
CA VAL A 82 -4.29 4.35 0.00
C VAL A 82 -2.88 4.80 -0.32
N ALA A 83 -1.91 3.93 -0.11
CA ALA A 83 -0.54 4.18 -0.50
C ALA A 83 -0.39 4.14 -2.03
N GLY A 84 0.37 5.08 -2.56
CA GLY A 84 0.85 5.10 -3.94
C GLY A 84 2.36 5.33 -3.96
N TYR A 85 3.00 4.76 -4.95
CA TYR A 85 4.45 4.77 -5.12
C TYR A 85 4.79 5.38 -6.48
N PRO A 86 5.04 6.70 -6.55
CA PRO A 86 5.31 7.38 -7.83
C PRO A 86 6.58 6.90 -8.52
N GLU A 87 7.54 6.36 -7.77
CA GLU A 87 8.75 5.76 -8.33
C GLU A 87 8.64 4.25 -8.56
N GLY A 88 7.55 3.63 -8.15
CA GLY A 88 7.32 2.19 -8.09
C GLY A 88 7.45 1.63 -6.67
N HIS A 89 6.76 0.51 -6.42
CA HIS A 89 6.83 -0.16 -5.12
C HIS A 89 8.23 -0.76 -4.90
N PRO A 90 8.81 -0.70 -3.68
CA PRO A 90 10.15 -1.25 -3.40
C PRO A 90 10.38 -2.68 -3.92
N ASN A 91 9.39 -3.56 -3.83
CA ASN A 91 9.48 -4.93 -4.31
C ASN A 91 9.52 -5.06 -5.85
N ARG A 92 9.39 -3.96 -6.59
CA ARG A 92 9.43 -3.90 -8.06
C ARG A 92 10.58 -3.03 -8.57
N ILE A 93 11.43 -2.58 -7.68
CA ILE A 93 12.63 -1.82 -8.03
C ILE A 93 13.75 -2.82 -8.28
N SER A 94 14.41 -2.69 -9.42
CA SER A 94 15.53 -3.53 -9.85
C SER A 94 16.80 -2.73 -9.92
N GLU A 95 17.92 -3.36 -9.60
CA GLU A 95 19.25 -2.88 -9.94
C GLU A 95 19.49 -3.08 -11.44
N LEU A 96 20.14 -2.12 -12.08
CA LEU A 96 20.48 -2.19 -13.48
C LEU A 96 21.98 -2.38 -13.69
N SER A 97 22.33 -3.23 -14.64
CA SER A 97 23.70 -3.29 -15.18
C SER A 97 24.01 -2.04 -16.02
N PRO A 98 25.30 -1.71 -16.26
CA PRO A 98 25.67 -0.59 -17.12
C PRO A 98 25.02 -0.63 -18.52
N GLU A 99 24.91 -1.81 -19.12
CA GLU A 99 24.27 -1.98 -20.41
C GLU A 99 22.75 -1.71 -20.35
N GLU A 100 22.09 -2.11 -19.28
CA GLU A 100 20.67 -1.83 -19.07
C GLU A 100 20.42 -0.33 -18.85
N VAL A 101 21.31 0.36 -18.16
CA VAL A 101 21.24 1.82 -17.97
C VAL A 101 21.24 2.56 -19.32
N GLU A 102 22.10 2.13 -20.26
CA GLU A 102 22.15 2.73 -21.59
C GLU A 102 20.88 2.48 -22.40
N SER A 103 20.21 1.37 -22.17
CA SER A 103 19.01 0.95 -22.89
C SER A 103 17.69 1.41 -22.27
N MET A 104 17.71 2.13 -21.13
CA MET A 104 16.52 2.64 -20.46
C MET A 104 15.65 3.49 -21.39
N SER A 105 14.33 3.32 -21.26
CA SER A 105 13.35 4.22 -21.88
C SER A 105 13.41 5.63 -21.25
N GLU A 106 12.87 6.63 -21.92
CA GLU A 106 12.78 8.00 -21.36
C GLU A 106 11.92 8.06 -20.10
N THR A 107 10.90 7.20 -20.00
CA THR A 107 10.05 7.09 -18.82
C THR A 107 10.78 6.44 -17.65
N GLU A 108 11.60 5.44 -17.90
CA GLU A 108 12.45 4.82 -16.88
C GLU A 108 13.54 5.77 -16.37
N LYS A 109 14.18 6.53 -17.26
CA LYS A 109 15.13 7.60 -16.88
C LYS A 109 14.51 8.64 -15.94
N GLY A 110 13.23 8.96 -16.13
CA GLY A 110 12.49 9.87 -15.25
C GLY A 110 12.20 9.31 -13.85
N ARG A 111 12.29 7.99 -13.66
CA ARG A 111 12.01 7.30 -12.39
C ARG A 111 13.24 6.67 -11.74
N CYS A 112 14.35 6.61 -12.44
CA CYS A 112 15.55 5.98 -11.90
C CYS A 112 16.21 6.86 -10.82
N CYS A 113 16.94 6.20 -9.93
CA CYS A 113 17.86 6.85 -9.00
C CYS A 113 19.18 6.09 -8.97
N THR A 114 20.26 6.81 -8.68
CA THR A 114 21.58 6.21 -8.52
C THR A 114 22.06 6.41 -7.10
N HIS A 115 22.47 5.35 -6.45
CA HIS A 115 23.04 5.34 -5.12
C HIS A 115 24.28 4.47 -5.08
N ASP A 116 25.38 4.98 -4.55
CA ASP A 116 26.69 4.30 -4.49
C ASP A 116 27.16 3.71 -5.83
N GLY A 117 26.84 4.38 -6.95
CA GLY A 117 27.22 3.95 -8.29
C GLY A 117 26.32 2.86 -8.89
N VAL A 118 25.31 2.41 -8.18
CA VAL A 118 24.28 1.46 -8.65
C VAL A 118 23.03 2.23 -9.05
N THR A 119 22.50 1.93 -10.23
CA THR A 119 21.23 2.53 -10.71
C THR A 119 20.08 1.60 -10.45
N TYR A 120 19.01 2.17 -9.88
CA TYR A 120 17.78 1.48 -9.50
C TYR A 120 16.61 2.07 -10.29
N VAL A 121 15.71 1.20 -10.77
CA VAL A 121 14.51 1.63 -11.50
C VAL A 121 13.36 0.64 -11.30
N CYS A 122 12.14 1.15 -11.29
CA CYS A 122 10.95 0.35 -11.58
C CYS A 122 10.76 0.32 -13.10
N LYS A 123 10.96 -0.83 -13.74
CA LYS A 123 10.84 -1.00 -15.20
C LYS A 123 9.42 -0.69 -15.67
N ASP A 124 9.24 -0.25 -16.91
CA ASP A 124 7.95 0.24 -17.43
C ASP A 124 6.81 -0.78 -17.26
N ASP A 125 7.07 -2.07 -17.50
CA ASP A 125 6.05 -3.13 -17.33
C ASP A 125 5.62 -3.31 -15.86
N ASP A 126 6.54 -3.20 -14.92
CA ASP A 126 6.24 -3.31 -13.50
C ASP A 126 5.57 -2.05 -12.97
N TYR A 127 6.00 -0.89 -13.45
CA TYR A 127 5.36 0.38 -13.15
C TYR A 127 3.90 0.41 -13.64
N LYS A 128 3.65 -0.13 -14.84
CA LYS A 128 2.28 -0.28 -15.34
C LYS A 128 1.42 -1.11 -14.42
N LYS A 129 1.92 -2.25 -13.92
CA LYS A 129 1.20 -3.09 -12.95
C LYS A 129 0.89 -2.34 -11.65
N GLU A 130 1.82 -1.51 -11.16
CA GLU A 130 1.58 -0.65 -9.99
C GLU A 130 0.46 0.37 -10.24
N MET A 131 0.44 0.99 -11.42
CA MET A 131 -0.60 1.95 -11.78
C MET A 131 -1.95 1.27 -11.98
N ASP A 132 -1.99 0.10 -12.59
CA ASP A 132 -3.20 -0.70 -12.74
C ASP A 132 -3.75 -1.10 -11.34
N TYR A 133 -2.89 -1.54 -10.42
CA TYR A 133 -3.29 -1.86 -9.04
C TYR A 133 -3.76 -0.62 -8.26
N LEU A 134 -3.12 0.52 -8.45
CA LEU A 134 -3.56 1.79 -7.85
C LEU A 134 -4.96 2.16 -8.37
N LYS A 135 -5.17 2.02 -9.69
CA LYS A 135 -6.47 2.24 -10.30
C LYS A 135 -7.56 1.34 -9.70
N GLU A 136 -7.28 0.05 -9.50
CA GLU A 136 -8.21 -0.87 -8.85
C GLU A 136 -8.62 -0.39 -7.44
N LYS A 137 -7.68 0.14 -6.66
CA LYS A 137 -7.97 0.70 -5.33
C LYS A 137 -8.88 1.94 -5.42
N VAL A 138 -8.66 2.80 -6.40
CA VAL A 138 -9.51 3.97 -6.65
C VAL A 138 -10.91 3.55 -7.10
N ASP A 139 -10.99 2.64 -8.05
CA ASP A 139 -12.27 2.10 -8.55
C ASP A 139 -13.07 1.38 -7.43
N ALA A 140 -12.38 0.78 -6.47
CA ALA A 140 -12.98 0.18 -5.28
C ALA A 140 -13.46 1.22 -4.23
N GLY A 141 -13.19 2.52 -4.44
CA GLY A 141 -13.69 3.60 -3.61
C GLY A 141 -12.65 4.31 -2.74
N ALA A 142 -11.34 4.12 -2.99
CA ALA A 142 -10.34 4.98 -2.36
C ALA A 142 -10.42 6.39 -2.97
N GLY A 143 -10.64 7.40 -2.13
CA GLY A 143 -10.83 8.80 -2.56
C GLY A 143 -9.59 9.68 -2.41
N LYS A 144 -8.54 9.19 -1.76
CA LYS A 144 -7.30 9.94 -1.54
C LYS A 144 -6.06 9.05 -1.73
N LEU A 145 -5.02 9.65 -2.30
CA LEU A 145 -3.71 9.03 -2.42
C LEU A 145 -2.79 9.59 -1.34
N SER A 146 -2.20 8.72 -0.54
CA SER A 146 -1.06 9.05 0.31
C SER A 146 0.20 8.63 -0.42
N THR A 147 0.99 9.59 -0.90
CA THR A 147 2.29 9.30 -1.49
C THR A 147 3.27 8.98 -0.36
N ALA A 148 3.59 7.71 -0.20
CA ALA A 148 4.83 7.37 0.46
C ALA A 148 5.95 7.79 -0.51
N LYS A 149 6.78 8.78 -0.15
CA LYS A 149 8.08 8.88 -0.79
C LYS A 149 8.78 7.57 -0.46
N SER A 150 9.07 6.78 -1.48
CA SER A 150 9.95 5.63 -1.35
C SER A 150 11.33 6.21 -1.01
N VAL A 151 11.58 6.42 0.27
CA VAL A 151 12.96 6.48 0.73
C VAL A 151 13.45 5.05 0.55
N ILE A 152 14.24 4.82 -0.47
CA ILE A 152 14.94 3.54 -0.63
C ILE A 152 15.88 3.47 0.57
N TYR A 153 15.45 2.82 1.63
CA TYR A 153 16.35 2.35 2.66
C TYR A 153 17.06 1.14 2.06
N ILE A 154 18.22 1.39 1.47
CA ILE A 154 19.18 0.32 1.20
C ILE A 154 19.80 0.00 2.56
N VAL A 155 19.38 -1.11 3.15
CA VAL A 155 20.00 -1.69 4.35
C VAL A 155 21.11 -2.63 3.88
#